data_1dc196cf303b1fd900250508bede47f0
#
_entry.id   1dc196cf303b1fd900250508bede47f0
#
_cell.length_a   1.000
_cell.length_b   1.000
_cell.length_c   1.000
_cell.angle_alpha   90.00
_cell.angle_beta   90.00
_cell.angle_gamma   90.00
#
_symmetry.space_group_name_H-M   'P 1'
#
loop_
_entity.id
_entity.type
_entity.pdbx_description
1 polymer ?
#
loop_
_entity_poly.entity_id
_entity_poly.type
_entity_poly.pdbx_seq_one_letter_code
_entity_poly.pdbx_strand_id
1 'polypeptide(L)'
;SPKRVLGCWLGDGAVAQARALFRASGVPDFNTPEDAVRAFSLLRTFREHQAELLQTPPARSAVHAVDLPRIRAIVAGVLASGRELLTEPEAKDLLEAAGLPVVATRVVEPSAQEAQTAADALGYPVALKILSFDISHKSDVGGVRLNLGSAAEVGEACATMLARVREQRPDAQVEGFTVQTMVRKK
;
A
#
# COMPACT_ATOMS: atom_id res chain seq x y z
N SER A 1 35.32 -14.23 -16.77
CA SER A 1 34.53 -13.23 -17.50
C SER A 1 35.44 -12.19 -18.10
N PRO A 2 35.33 -11.89 -19.39
CA PRO A 2 36.12 -10.78 -19.96
C PRO A 2 35.76 -9.50 -19.21
N LYS A 3 36.79 -8.82 -18.69
CA LYS A 3 36.59 -7.50 -18.08
C LYS A 3 36.05 -6.56 -19.16
N ARG A 4 34.84 -6.00 -18.91
CA ARG A 4 34.27 -5.03 -19.84
C ARG A 4 34.92 -3.68 -19.57
N VAL A 5 35.64 -3.18 -20.56
CA VAL A 5 36.33 -1.92 -20.50
C VAL A 5 35.68 -0.97 -21.49
N LEU A 6 35.42 0.25 -21.06
CA LEU A 6 35.02 1.37 -21.91
C LEU A 6 36.22 2.33 -21.92
N GLY A 7 36.72 2.63 -23.08
CA GLY A 7 37.84 3.59 -23.25
C GLY A 7 37.31 5.02 -23.33
N CYS A 8 38.05 5.95 -22.76
CA CYS A 8 37.81 7.37 -22.97
C CYS A 8 39.14 8.06 -23.29
N TRP A 9 39.19 8.67 -24.46
CA TRP A 9 40.40 9.36 -24.95
C TRP A 9 40.04 10.82 -25.33
N LEU A 10 40.50 11.74 -24.53
CA LEU A 10 40.30 13.18 -24.79
C LEU A 10 41.27 13.70 -25.83
N GLY A 11 40.78 14.50 -26.78
CA GLY A 11 41.54 15.06 -27.88
C GLY A 11 41.48 14.24 -29.16
N ASP A 12 41.97 14.80 -30.29
CA ASP A 12 41.89 14.15 -31.61
C ASP A 12 43.25 13.63 -32.09
N GLY A 13 44.20 14.48 -32.46
CA GLY A 13 45.38 14.06 -33.17
C GLY A 13 46.35 13.18 -32.36
N ALA A 14 46.62 13.54 -31.11
CA ALA A 14 47.56 12.81 -30.25
C ALA A 14 47.03 11.42 -29.82
N VAL A 15 45.73 11.17 -29.84
CA VAL A 15 45.12 9.91 -29.38
C VAL A 15 44.54 9.07 -30.52
N ALA A 16 44.67 9.51 -31.78
CA ALA A 16 44.08 8.83 -32.95
C ALA A 16 44.56 7.36 -33.07
N GLN A 17 45.83 7.09 -32.84
CA GLN A 17 46.36 5.74 -32.84
C GLN A 17 45.80 4.86 -31.73
N ALA A 18 45.71 5.40 -30.53
CA ALA A 18 45.12 4.66 -29.40
C ALA A 18 43.67 4.31 -29.67
N ARG A 19 42.86 5.23 -30.18
CA ARG A 19 41.48 4.99 -30.59
C ARG A 19 41.37 3.91 -31.65
N ALA A 20 42.21 3.96 -32.70
CA ALA A 20 42.22 2.93 -33.74
C ALA A 20 42.51 1.54 -33.16
N LEU A 21 43.47 1.44 -32.23
CA LEU A 21 43.81 0.20 -31.55
C LEU A 21 42.65 -0.34 -30.69
N PHE A 22 41.97 0.52 -29.94
CA PHE A 22 40.83 0.14 -29.14
C PHE A 22 39.69 -0.40 -30.01
N ARG A 23 39.37 0.29 -31.11
CA ARG A 23 38.36 -0.14 -32.07
C ARG A 23 38.71 -1.48 -32.71
N ALA A 24 39.96 -1.63 -33.16
CA ALA A 24 40.44 -2.89 -33.73
C ALA A 24 40.37 -4.06 -32.72
N SER A 25 40.51 -3.78 -31.44
CA SER A 25 40.42 -4.75 -30.36
C SER A 25 38.99 -4.96 -29.85
N GLY A 26 37.97 -4.35 -30.45
CA GLY A 26 36.57 -4.47 -30.02
C GLY A 26 36.28 -3.77 -28.68
N VAL A 27 37.15 -2.84 -28.25
CA VAL A 27 36.93 -2.03 -27.06
C VAL A 27 36.24 -0.73 -27.44
N PRO A 28 35.04 -0.44 -26.96
CA PRO A 28 34.37 0.83 -27.24
C PRO A 28 35.18 2.03 -26.70
N ASP A 29 35.35 3.06 -27.52
CA ASP A 29 35.98 4.31 -27.12
C ASP A 29 35.01 5.49 -27.23
N PHE A 30 35.13 6.44 -26.32
CA PHE A 30 34.28 7.61 -26.21
C PHE A 30 35.13 8.87 -26.21
N ASN A 31 34.51 9.98 -26.66
CA ASN A 31 35.22 11.27 -26.74
C ASN A 31 35.26 11.95 -25.37
N THR A 32 34.27 11.68 -24.51
CA THR A 32 34.17 12.27 -23.18
C THR A 32 33.90 11.20 -22.11
N PRO A 33 34.31 11.43 -20.85
CA PRO A 33 33.99 10.57 -19.75
C PRO A 33 32.45 10.43 -19.55
N GLU A 34 31.71 11.51 -19.78
CA GLU A 34 30.26 11.56 -19.65
C GLU A 34 29.60 10.58 -20.63
N ASP A 35 30.06 10.52 -21.87
CA ASP A 35 29.54 9.58 -22.87
C ASP A 35 29.83 8.13 -22.48
N ALA A 36 31.01 7.86 -21.96
CA ALA A 36 31.36 6.52 -21.45
C ALA A 36 30.48 6.11 -20.27
N VAL A 37 30.21 7.00 -19.31
CA VAL A 37 29.32 6.77 -18.18
C VAL A 37 27.89 6.58 -18.64
N ARG A 38 27.42 7.39 -19.59
CA ARG A 38 26.08 7.24 -20.19
C ARG A 38 25.91 5.88 -20.86
N ALA A 39 26.90 5.47 -21.66
CA ALA A 39 26.88 4.16 -22.30
C ALA A 39 26.88 3.01 -21.29
N PHE A 40 27.66 3.12 -20.22
CA PHE A 40 27.64 2.16 -19.11
C PHE A 40 26.26 2.08 -18.44
N SER A 41 25.67 3.23 -18.14
CA SER A 41 24.33 3.29 -17.52
C SER A 41 23.27 2.65 -18.40
N LEU A 42 23.28 2.92 -19.70
CA LEU A 42 22.35 2.29 -20.66
C LEU A 42 22.51 0.76 -20.72
N LEU A 43 23.76 0.28 -20.74
CA LEU A 43 24.04 -1.16 -20.73
C LEU A 43 23.59 -1.83 -19.42
N ARG A 44 23.71 -1.14 -18.29
CA ARG A 44 23.24 -1.60 -17.01
C ARG A 44 21.71 -1.70 -17.00
N THR A 45 21.02 -0.60 -17.36
CA THR A 45 19.55 -0.58 -17.41
C THR A 45 19.00 -1.63 -18.37
N PHE A 46 19.61 -1.78 -19.55
CA PHE A 46 19.20 -2.83 -20.50
C PHE A 46 19.28 -4.23 -19.88
N ARG A 47 20.33 -4.51 -19.11
CA ARG A 47 20.46 -5.82 -18.43
C ARG A 47 19.49 -6.01 -17.31
N GLU A 48 19.22 -4.97 -16.54
CA GLU A 48 18.21 -5.00 -15.47
C GLU A 48 16.85 -5.32 -16.09
N HIS A 49 16.44 -4.59 -17.14
CA HIS A 49 15.19 -4.87 -17.86
C HIS A 49 15.16 -6.27 -18.49
N GLN A 50 16.27 -6.72 -19.06
CA GLN A 50 16.35 -8.06 -19.64
C GLN A 50 16.20 -9.13 -18.55
N ALA A 51 16.82 -8.96 -17.40
CA ALA A 51 16.66 -9.86 -16.26
C ALA A 51 15.22 -9.88 -15.72
N GLU A 52 14.56 -8.71 -15.65
CA GLU A 52 13.16 -8.60 -15.25
C GLU A 52 12.22 -9.31 -16.27
N LEU A 53 12.44 -9.09 -17.56
CA LEU A 53 11.63 -9.75 -18.61
C LEU A 53 11.80 -11.27 -18.64
N LEU A 54 12.96 -11.79 -18.22
CA LEU A 54 13.22 -13.22 -18.11
C LEU A 54 12.71 -13.84 -16.81
N GLN A 55 12.26 -13.00 -15.84
CA GLN A 55 11.63 -13.54 -14.64
C GLN A 55 10.27 -14.13 -15.00
N THR A 56 10.20 -15.44 -14.97
CA THR A 56 8.91 -16.12 -15.02
C THR A 56 8.20 -15.85 -13.70
N PRO A 57 6.98 -15.28 -13.70
CA PRO A 57 6.22 -15.16 -12.45
C PRO A 57 6.16 -16.53 -11.77
N PRO A 58 6.34 -16.62 -10.46
CA PRO A 58 6.19 -17.88 -9.76
C PRO A 58 4.83 -18.48 -10.12
N ALA A 59 4.81 -19.76 -10.45
CA ALA A 59 3.56 -20.49 -10.61
C ALA A 59 2.68 -20.16 -9.40
N ARG A 60 1.40 -19.82 -9.62
CA ARG A 60 0.47 -19.48 -8.55
C ARG A 60 0.67 -20.45 -7.39
N SER A 61 1.29 -19.99 -6.34
CA SER A 61 1.38 -20.77 -5.12
C SER A 61 -0.05 -20.99 -4.65
N ALA A 62 -0.42 -22.26 -4.44
CA ALA A 62 -1.73 -22.65 -3.93
C ALA A 62 -2.00 -22.18 -2.47
N VAL A 63 -1.21 -21.22 -1.98
CA VAL A 63 -1.15 -20.84 -0.57
C VAL A 63 -2.38 -20.09 -0.10
N HIS A 64 -3.13 -19.44 -0.99
CA HIS A 64 -4.39 -18.79 -0.62
C HIS A 64 -5.46 -19.07 -1.69
N ALA A 65 -6.38 -19.96 -1.34
CA ALA A 65 -7.57 -20.19 -2.16
C ALA A 65 -8.43 -18.91 -2.09
N VAL A 66 -8.62 -18.27 -3.26
CA VAL A 66 -9.53 -17.12 -3.37
C VAL A 66 -10.97 -17.62 -3.24
N ASP A 67 -11.71 -17.08 -2.28
CA ASP A 67 -13.14 -17.37 -2.11
C ASP A 67 -13.97 -16.47 -3.03
N LEU A 68 -14.03 -16.86 -4.32
CA LEU A 68 -14.81 -16.13 -5.32
C LEU A 68 -16.32 -16.05 -4.99
N PRO A 69 -16.99 -17.08 -4.45
CA PRO A 69 -18.37 -16.96 -4.01
C PRO A 69 -18.58 -15.84 -2.98
N ARG A 70 -17.73 -15.77 -1.94
CA ARG A 70 -17.80 -14.72 -0.91
C ARG A 70 -17.56 -13.33 -1.52
N ILE A 71 -16.57 -13.18 -2.37
CA ILE A 71 -16.30 -11.90 -3.08
C ILE A 71 -17.52 -11.44 -3.86
N ARG A 72 -18.12 -12.33 -4.65
CA ARG A 72 -19.30 -12.00 -5.45
C ARG A 72 -20.50 -11.63 -4.57
N ALA A 73 -20.69 -12.32 -3.45
CA ALA A 73 -21.77 -12.02 -2.51
C ALA A 73 -21.60 -10.62 -1.89
N ILE A 74 -20.40 -10.25 -1.47
CA ILE A 74 -20.10 -8.91 -0.93
C ILE A 74 -20.42 -7.84 -1.98
N VAL A 75 -19.90 -7.99 -3.20
CA VAL A 75 -20.12 -7.01 -4.28
C VAL A 75 -21.61 -6.91 -4.63
N ALA A 76 -22.29 -8.03 -4.77
CA ALA A 76 -23.73 -8.05 -5.08
C ALA A 76 -24.56 -7.37 -3.98
N GLY A 77 -24.22 -7.58 -2.70
CA GLY A 77 -24.90 -6.94 -1.57
C GLY A 77 -24.75 -5.42 -1.59
N VAL A 78 -23.56 -4.91 -1.87
CA VAL A 78 -23.30 -3.47 -1.98
C VAL A 78 -24.08 -2.86 -3.13
N LEU A 79 -24.03 -3.46 -4.32
CA LEU A 79 -24.77 -2.98 -5.49
C LEU A 79 -26.29 -3.04 -5.28
N ALA A 80 -26.81 -4.09 -4.64
CA ALA A 80 -28.23 -4.21 -4.32
C ALA A 80 -28.72 -3.12 -3.33
N SER A 81 -27.82 -2.58 -2.50
CA SER A 81 -28.13 -1.45 -1.61
C SER A 81 -28.07 -0.08 -2.30
N GLY A 82 -27.81 -0.03 -3.62
CA GLY A 82 -27.69 1.20 -4.40
C GLY A 82 -26.36 1.95 -4.20
N ARG A 83 -25.39 1.32 -3.53
CA ARG A 83 -24.05 1.91 -3.30
C ARG A 83 -23.06 1.48 -4.36
N GLU A 84 -22.11 2.35 -4.64
CA GLU A 84 -20.98 2.09 -5.56
C GLU A 84 -19.64 1.93 -4.80
N LEU A 85 -19.63 2.23 -3.50
CA LEU A 85 -18.46 2.18 -2.65
C LEU A 85 -18.65 1.18 -1.51
N LEU A 86 -17.62 0.38 -1.28
CA LEU A 86 -17.51 -0.50 -0.11
C LEU A 86 -17.21 0.33 1.14
N THR A 87 -17.78 -0.04 2.26
CA THR A 87 -17.32 0.40 3.57
C THR A 87 -15.95 -0.23 3.88
N GLU A 88 -15.24 0.31 4.89
CA GLU A 88 -13.97 -0.26 5.32
C GLU A 88 -14.08 -1.75 5.76
N PRO A 89 -15.11 -2.16 6.54
CA PRO A 89 -15.32 -3.56 6.86
C PRO A 89 -15.55 -4.44 5.64
N GLU A 90 -16.44 -4.02 4.73
CA GLU A 90 -16.74 -4.77 3.50
C GLU A 90 -15.48 -4.91 2.61
N ALA A 91 -14.67 -3.86 2.50
CA ALA A 91 -13.41 -3.91 1.77
C ALA A 91 -12.41 -4.89 2.41
N LYS A 92 -12.34 -4.94 3.74
CA LYS A 92 -11.51 -5.91 4.46
C LYS A 92 -11.98 -7.33 4.26
N ASP A 93 -13.29 -7.57 4.33
CA ASP A 93 -13.88 -8.88 4.08
C ASP A 93 -13.57 -9.36 2.65
N LEU A 94 -13.64 -8.46 1.68
CA LEU A 94 -13.29 -8.76 0.30
C LEU A 94 -11.80 -9.11 0.15
N LEU A 95 -10.91 -8.33 0.77
CA LEU A 95 -9.46 -8.60 0.76
C LEU A 95 -9.13 -9.94 1.45
N GLU A 96 -9.78 -10.25 2.58
CA GLU A 96 -9.62 -11.53 3.26
C GLU A 96 -10.10 -12.68 2.38
N ALA A 97 -11.27 -12.55 1.74
CA ALA A 97 -11.79 -13.53 0.79
C ALA A 97 -10.86 -13.72 -0.42
N ALA A 98 -10.12 -12.68 -0.80
CA ALA A 98 -9.07 -12.75 -1.82
C ALA A 98 -7.76 -13.39 -1.31
N GLY A 99 -7.68 -13.81 -0.05
CA GLY A 99 -6.50 -14.41 0.56
C GLY A 99 -5.43 -13.42 1.00
N LEU A 100 -5.78 -12.14 1.11
CA LEU A 100 -4.86 -11.10 1.60
C LEU A 100 -4.97 -10.95 3.11
N PRO A 101 -3.86 -10.80 3.84
CA PRO A 101 -3.91 -10.58 5.27
C PRO A 101 -4.50 -9.20 5.59
N VAL A 102 -5.49 -9.17 6.45
CA VAL A 102 -6.12 -7.95 6.94
C VAL A 102 -5.92 -7.78 8.43
N VAL A 103 -5.94 -6.54 8.90
CA VAL A 103 -5.87 -6.25 10.34
C VAL A 103 -7.17 -6.64 11.01
N ALA A 104 -7.09 -7.36 12.12
CA ALA A 104 -8.24 -7.74 12.92
C ALA A 104 -9.08 -6.49 13.27
N THR A 105 -10.35 -6.51 12.89
CA THR A 105 -11.27 -5.39 13.01
C THR A 105 -12.59 -5.90 13.52
N ARG A 106 -13.19 -5.17 14.45
CA ARG A 106 -14.56 -5.44 14.92
C ARG A 106 -15.45 -4.26 14.58
N VAL A 107 -16.61 -4.55 14.04
CA VAL A 107 -17.68 -3.57 13.83
C VAL A 107 -18.59 -3.66 15.04
N VAL A 108 -18.93 -2.52 15.62
CA VAL A 108 -19.80 -2.40 16.78
C VAL A 108 -20.81 -1.29 16.55
N GLU A 109 -21.94 -1.35 17.24
CA GLU A 109 -22.94 -0.29 17.25
C GLU A 109 -22.35 1.03 17.78
N PRO A 110 -23.04 2.18 17.60
CA PRO A 110 -22.54 3.49 18.05
C PRO A 110 -22.63 3.64 19.59
N SER A 111 -22.03 2.70 20.30
CA SER A 111 -22.01 2.56 21.75
C SER A 111 -20.59 2.53 22.30
N ALA A 112 -20.30 3.37 23.27
CA ALA A 112 -19.02 3.37 23.95
C ALA A 112 -18.74 2.03 24.66
N GLN A 113 -19.76 1.42 25.26
CA GLN A 113 -19.64 0.14 25.95
C GLN A 113 -19.22 -0.99 24.99
N GLU A 114 -19.84 -1.05 23.81
CA GLU A 114 -19.49 -2.07 22.82
C GLU A 114 -18.10 -1.86 22.23
N ALA A 115 -17.74 -0.60 21.95
CA ALA A 115 -16.41 -0.26 21.48
C ALA A 115 -15.31 -0.63 22.50
N GLN A 116 -15.56 -0.40 23.79
CA GLN A 116 -14.66 -0.80 24.89
C GLN A 116 -14.53 -2.34 24.95
N THR A 117 -15.65 -3.06 24.92
CA THR A 117 -15.65 -4.53 24.93
C THR A 117 -14.87 -5.10 23.73
N ALA A 118 -15.07 -4.50 22.55
CA ALA A 118 -14.33 -4.92 21.34
C ALA A 118 -12.85 -4.63 21.45
N ALA A 119 -12.47 -3.49 22.03
CA ALA A 119 -11.05 -3.11 22.25
C ALA A 119 -10.37 -4.05 23.26
N ASP A 120 -11.05 -4.38 24.36
CA ASP A 120 -10.54 -5.34 25.36
C ASP A 120 -10.27 -6.70 24.73
N ALA A 121 -11.16 -7.16 23.85
CA ALA A 121 -11.02 -8.44 23.16
C ALA A 121 -9.90 -8.43 22.10
N LEU A 122 -9.61 -7.28 21.47
CA LEU A 122 -8.56 -7.13 20.46
C LEU A 122 -7.18 -6.90 21.09
N GLY A 123 -7.14 -6.36 22.29
CA GLY A 123 -5.91 -5.90 22.96
C GLY A 123 -5.45 -4.53 22.48
N TYR A 124 -4.82 -3.80 23.39
CA TYR A 124 -4.35 -2.43 23.17
C TYR A 124 -2.91 -2.36 22.64
N PRO A 125 -2.53 -1.27 21.93
CA PRO A 125 -3.37 -0.14 21.53
C PRO A 125 -4.28 -0.46 20.33
N VAL A 126 -5.41 0.26 20.25
CA VAL A 126 -6.36 0.14 19.15
C VAL A 126 -6.53 1.46 18.40
N ALA A 127 -7.07 1.37 17.18
CA ALA A 127 -7.63 2.48 16.43
C ALA A 127 -9.15 2.37 16.43
N LEU A 128 -9.82 3.50 16.64
CA LEU A 128 -11.26 3.66 16.58
C LEU A 128 -11.63 4.57 15.43
N LYS A 129 -12.59 4.15 14.60
CA LYS A 129 -13.08 4.95 13.47
C LYS A 129 -14.60 4.88 13.43
N ILE A 130 -15.26 5.98 13.06
CA ILE A 130 -16.69 5.96 12.77
C ILE A 130 -16.98 5.09 11.55
N LEU A 131 -18.13 4.43 11.59
CA LEU A 131 -18.73 3.76 10.43
C LEU A 131 -19.96 4.54 10.01
N SER A 132 -19.95 5.08 8.80
CA SER A 132 -21.03 5.84 8.21
C SER A 132 -20.97 5.70 6.70
N PHE A 133 -22.13 5.60 6.06
CA PHE A 133 -22.23 5.65 4.59
C PHE A 133 -22.18 7.07 4.04
N ASP A 134 -22.51 8.07 4.88
CA ASP A 134 -22.59 9.49 4.49
C ASP A 134 -21.25 10.22 4.62
N ILE A 135 -20.27 9.59 5.29
CA ILE A 135 -18.97 10.19 5.59
C ILE A 135 -17.85 9.36 4.94
N SER A 136 -17.40 9.78 3.77
CA SER A 136 -16.30 9.15 3.05
C SER A 136 -14.93 9.50 3.66
N HIS A 137 -14.71 10.77 4.03
CA HIS A 137 -13.47 11.27 4.63
C HIS A 137 -13.62 11.42 6.15
N LYS A 138 -13.48 10.31 6.86
CA LYS A 138 -13.67 10.24 8.32
C LYS A 138 -12.74 11.17 9.11
N SER A 139 -11.53 11.39 8.62
CA SER A 139 -10.54 12.26 9.29
C SER A 139 -10.98 13.72 9.36
N ASP A 140 -11.72 14.20 8.36
CA ASP A 140 -12.12 15.60 8.24
C ASP A 140 -13.12 16.00 9.32
N VAL A 141 -13.94 15.04 9.75
CA VAL A 141 -14.90 15.22 10.85
C VAL A 141 -14.38 14.73 12.20
N GLY A 142 -13.07 14.43 12.30
CA GLY A 142 -12.48 13.88 13.51
C GLY A 142 -12.97 12.46 13.85
N GLY A 143 -13.45 11.75 12.83
CA GLY A 143 -14.00 10.38 12.93
C GLY A 143 -12.95 9.26 12.97
N VAL A 144 -11.69 9.58 13.31
CA VAL A 144 -10.60 8.62 13.48
C VAL A 144 -9.81 8.98 14.74
N ARG A 145 -9.57 7.98 15.59
CA ARG A 145 -8.66 8.06 16.76
C ARG A 145 -7.70 6.88 16.71
N LEU A 146 -6.43 7.17 16.91
CA LEU A 146 -5.36 6.19 16.86
C LEU A 146 -4.67 6.08 18.22
N ASN A 147 -4.01 4.92 18.43
CA ASN A 147 -3.19 4.64 19.61
C ASN A 147 -3.96 4.74 20.94
N LEU A 148 -5.22 4.36 20.97
CA LEU A 148 -5.99 4.30 22.21
C LEU A 148 -5.47 3.12 23.05
N GLY A 149 -4.99 3.43 24.26
CA GLY A 149 -4.27 2.49 25.11
C GLY A 149 -5.12 1.86 26.21
N SER A 150 -6.38 2.30 26.37
CA SER A 150 -7.27 1.81 27.44
C SER A 150 -8.75 1.91 27.07
N ALA A 151 -9.59 1.15 27.77
CA ALA A 151 -11.05 1.22 27.63
C ALA A 151 -11.58 2.64 27.91
N ALA A 152 -11.02 3.34 28.89
CA ALA A 152 -11.42 4.71 29.21
C ALA A 152 -11.18 5.66 28.03
N GLU A 153 -10.00 5.59 27.39
CA GLU A 153 -9.67 6.39 26.20
C GLU A 153 -10.60 6.06 25.02
N VAL A 154 -10.96 4.78 24.84
CA VAL A 154 -11.92 4.36 23.80
C VAL A 154 -13.29 4.97 24.06
N GLY A 155 -13.79 4.92 25.31
CA GLY A 155 -15.07 5.51 25.68
C GLY A 155 -15.13 7.01 25.46
N GLU A 156 -14.09 7.75 25.88
CA GLU A 156 -13.97 9.19 25.66
C GLU A 156 -13.89 9.53 24.17
N ALA A 157 -13.13 8.75 23.40
CA ALA A 157 -13.03 8.92 21.96
C ALA A 157 -14.40 8.74 21.28
N CYS A 158 -15.17 7.71 21.63
CA CYS A 158 -16.52 7.50 21.11
C CYS A 158 -17.41 8.71 21.35
N ALA A 159 -17.49 9.20 22.59
CA ALA A 159 -18.33 10.34 22.95
C ALA A 159 -17.94 11.59 22.17
N THR A 160 -16.62 11.88 22.10
CA THR A 160 -16.08 13.03 21.38
C THR A 160 -16.37 12.95 19.88
N MET A 161 -16.21 11.79 19.29
CA MET A 161 -16.42 11.58 17.83
C MET A 161 -17.90 11.75 17.49
N LEU A 162 -18.81 11.17 18.27
CA LEU A 162 -20.25 11.33 18.05
C LEU A 162 -20.71 12.79 18.20
N ALA A 163 -20.19 13.50 19.18
CA ALA A 163 -20.50 14.92 19.37
C ALA A 163 -20.06 15.75 18.16
N ARG A 164 -18.84 15.55 17.68
CA ARG A 164 -18.29 16.27 16.52
C ARG A 164 -19.06 15.97 15.23
N VAL A 165 -19.42 14.71 14.99
CA VAL A 165 -20.21 14.35 13.82
C VAL A 165 -21.57 15.03 13.84
N ARG A 166 -22.24 15.04 14.98
CA ARG A 166 -23.54 15.75 15.13
C ARG A 166 -23.43 17.24 14.88
N GLU A 167 -22.32 17.86 15.28
CA GLU A 167 -22.08 19.29 15.07
C GLU A 167 -21.75 19.62 13.60
N GLN A 168 -20.87 18.84 12.98
CA GLN A 168 -20.34 19.17 11.64
C GLN A 168 -21.17 18.56 10.50
N ARG A 169 -21.82 17.47 10.74
CA ARG A 169 -22.61 16.71 9.75
C ARG A 169 -23.93 16.21 10.43
N PRO A 170 -24.85 17.13 10.76
CA PRO A 170 -26.08 16.79 11.49
C PRO A 170 -26.98 15.81 10.71
N ASP A 171 -26.88 15.79 9.38
CA ASP A 171 -27.67 14.91 8.52
C ASP A 171 -27.03 13.53 8.31
N ALA A 172 -25.77 13.33 8.74
CA ALA A 172 -25.08 12.07 8.54
C ALA A 172 -25.47 11.05 9.61
N GLN A 173 -25.79 9.83 9.16
CA GLN A 173 -26.02 8.70 10.06
C GLN A 173 -24.73 8.01 10.41
N VAL A 174 -24.53 7.73 11.69
CA VAL A 174 -23.42 6.92 12.19
C VAL A 174 -23.94 5.53 12.48
N GLU A 175 -23.59 4.58 11.63
CA GLU A 175 -23.97 3.18 11.74
C GLU A 175 -23.28 2.48 12.92
N GLY A 176 -22.12 2.97 13.32
CA GLY A 176 -21.34 2.39 14.40
C GLY A 176 -19.89 2.86 14.42
N PHE A 177 -19.06 1.98 14.97
CA PHE A 177 -17.61 2.13 14.98
C PHE A 177 -16.91 0.90 14.42
N THR A 178 -15.72 1.10 13.88
CA THR A 178 -14.74 0.04 13.68
C THR A 178 -13.62 0.17 14.69
N VAL A 179 -13.36 -0.91 15.43
CA VAL A 179 -12.25 -1.04 16.37
C VAL A 179 -11.24 -2.01 15.76
N GLN A 180 -9.99 -1.60 15.65
CA GLN A 180 -8.94 -2.42 15.07
C GLN A 180 -7.63 -2.33 15.83
N THR A 181 -6.83 -3.40 15.81
CA THR A 181 -5.48 -3.39 16.39
C THR A 181 -4.56 -2.42 15.64
N MET A 182 -3.67 -1.75 16.37
CA MET A 182 -2.61 -0.94 15.76
C MET A 182 -1.47 -1.81 15.24
N VAL A 183 -1.10 -1.62 13.97
CA VAL A 183 0.06 -2.28 13.38
C VAL A 183 1.28 -1.39 13.59
N ARG A 184 2.30 -1.91 14.29
CA ARG A 184 3.60 -1.26 14.40
C ARG A 184 4.50 -1.73 13.27
N LYS A 185 5.05 -0.81 12.48
CA LYS A 185 6.19 -1.16 11.60
C LYS A 185 7.36 -1.56 12.49
N LYS A 186 7.91 -2.74 12.20
CA LYS A 186 9.22 -3.13 12.74
C LYS A 186 10.32 -2.41 11.99
#